data_362ad60664041b6f83fdfec66d628b2e
#
_entry.id   362ad60664041b6f83fdfec66d628b2e
#
_cell.length_a   1.000
_cell.length_b   1.000
_cell.length_c   1.000
_cell.angle_alpha   90.00
_cell.angle_beta   90.00
_cell.angle_gamma   90.00
#
_symmetry.space_group_name_H-M   'P 1'
#
loop_
_entity.id
_entity.type
_entity.pdbx_description
1 polymer ?
#
loop_
_entity_poly.entity_id
_entity_poly.type
_entity_poly.pdbx_seq_one_letter_code
_entity_poly.pdbx_strand_id
1 'polypeptide(L)'
;INKDQSFEIKLQEGVFHPTGTSDEIIKAVSDNIASPGKLLDLGCGSGVVGFALHILGKAEGSLYASDLSNDATLLIEENAKDLGIPVISRPGSIFEPWENESFDYIVDDISGVAEQVAEISPWFNKTSCRSGEDGTDLIVEAISNAPVHLNEDGKFLFPVLSLSDTEKIVESANSTFLKVTKIGH
;
A
#
# COMPACT_ATOMS: atom_id res chain seq x y z
N ILE A 1 -2.33 -13.73 9.56
CA ILE A 1 -1.34 -13.81 10.68
C ILE A 1 -1.82 -14.90 11.61
N ASN A 2 -0.94 -15.83 11.97
CA ASN A 2 -1.27 -16.84 12.99
C ASN A 2 -1.56 -16.14 14.32
N LYS A 3 -2.42 -16.73 15.17
CA LYS A 3 -2.75 -16.21 16.51
C LYS A 3 -1.53 -15.89 17.39
N ASP A 4 -0.38 -16.47 17.06
CA ASP A 4 0.89 -16.27 17.78
C ASP A 4 1.73 -15.10 17.26
N GLN A 5 1.27 -14.37 16.24
CA GLN A 5 1.97 -13.24 15.61
C GLN A 5 1.11 -11.95 15.59
N SER A 6 0.25 -11.77 16.60
CA SER A 6 -0.53 -10.54 16.76
C SER A 6 0.38 -9.39 17.20
N PHE A 7 0.10 -8.20 16.72
CA PHE A 7 0.71 -6.95 17.15
C PHE A 7 -0.35 -5.85 17.30
N GLU A 8 -0.04 -4.85 18.09
CA GLU A 8 -0.91 -3.71 18.32
C GLU A 8 -0.29 -2.46 17.71
N ILE A 9 -1.12 -1.62 17.08
CA ILE A 9 -0.73 -0.31 16.55
C ILE A 9 -1.66 0.77 17.07
N LYS A 10 -1.15 1.98 17.18
CA LYS A 10 -1.95 3.16 17.42
C LYS A 10 -2.71 3.55 16.15
N LEU A 11 -3.91 4.06 16.33
CA LEU A 11 -4.71 4.68 15.29
C LEU A 11 -4.89 6.17 15.62
N GLN A 12 -4.99 7.00 14.59
CA GLN A 12 -5.14 8.45 14.73
C GLN A 12 -6.29 8.95 13.86
N GLU A 13 -7.05 9.91 14.38
CA GLU A 13 -8.06 10.60 13.60
C GLU A 13 -7.42 11.35 12.43
N GLY A 14 -8.02 11.29 11.24
CA GLY A 14 -7.46 11.87 10.00
C GLY A 14 -6.48 10.96 9.24
N VAL A 15 -6.09 9.83 9.82
CA VAL A 15 -5.37 8.76 9.13
C VAL A 15 -6.35 7.63 8.84
N PHE A 16 -6.28 7.04 7.63
CA PHE A 16 -7.17 5.95 7.26
C PHE A 16 -7.01 4.75 8.19
N HIS A 17 -8.12 4.26 8.71
CA HIS A 17 -8.11 3.08 9.60
C HIS A 17 -8.09 1.80 8.78
N PRO A 18 -7.31 0.78 9.19
CA PRO A 18 -7.27 -0.51 8.53
C PRO A 18 -8.68 -1.12 8.40
N THR A 19 -8.92 -1.77 7.28
CA THR A 19 -10.18 -2.45 6.98
C THR A 19 -9.93 -3.90 6.62
N GLY A 20 -10.99 -4.65 6.30
CA GLY A 20 -10.86 -6.02 5.78
C GLY A 20 -10.03 -6.11 4.49
N THR A 21 -9.95 -5.03 3.71
CA THR A 21 -9.07 -4.96 2.52
C THR A 21 -7.60 -5.11 2.91
N SER A 22 -7.16 -4.43 3.97
CA SER A 22 -5.78 -4.55 4.45
C SER A 22 -5.42 -6.00 4.84
N ASP A 23 -6.34 -6.73 5.48
CA ASP A 23 -6.14 -8.15 5.82
C ASP A 23 -6.01 -9.02 4.56
N GLU A 24 -6.84 -8.79 3.54
CA GLU A 24 -6.76 -9.53 2.27
C GLU A 24 -5.47 -9.21 1.51
N ILE A 25 -5.02 -7.95 1.51
CA ILE A 25 -3.74 -7.56 0.91
C ILE A 25 -2.59 -8.27 1.63
N ILE A 26 -2.52 -8.21 2.96
CA ILE A 26 -1.47 -8.86 3.75
C ILE A 26 -1.40 -10.35 3.41
N LYS A 27 -2.54 -11.04 3.38
CA LYS A 27 -2.61 -12.46 3.05
C LYS A 27 -2.15 -12.73 1.62
N ALA A 28 -2.75 -12.06 0.63
CA ALA A 28 -2.42 -12.27 -0.78
C ALA A 28 -0.94 -11.99 -1.06
N VAL A 29 -0.40 -10.91 -0.50
CA VAL A 29 1.02 -10.55 -0.67
C VAL A 29 1.92 -11.56 0.03
N SER A 30 1.64 -11.94 1.27
CA SER A 30 2.48 -12.88 2.01
C SER A 30 2.56 -14.26 1.36
N ASP A 31 1.46 -14.72 0.75
CA ASP A 31 1.40 -15.99 0.04
C ASP A 31 2.17 -15.96 -1.31
N ASN A 32 2.40 -14.78 -1.88
CA ASN A 32 3.01 -14.60 -3.20
C ASN A 32 4.43 -13.99 -3.19
N ILE A 33 4.94 -13.62 -2.01
CA ILE A 33 6.35 -13.26 -1.80
C ILE A 33 7.10 -14.48 -1.24
N ALA A 34 7.98 -15.06 -2.05
CA ALA A 34 8.71 -16.27 -1.71
C ALA A 34 9.93 -16.01 -0.80
N SER A 35 10.59 -14.86 -0.96
CA SER A 35 11.81 -14.48 -0.21
C SER A 35 11.69 -13.03 0.28
N PRO A 36 12.37 -12.68 1.39
CA PRO A 36 12.46 -11.28 1.83
C PRO A 36 13.08 -10.40 0.75
N GLY A 37 12.71 -9.12 0.75
CA GLY A 37 13.29 -8.13 -0.15
C GLY A 37 13.06 -6.69 0.36
N LYS A 38 13.62 -5.71 -0.33
CA LYS A 38 13.39 -4.29 -0.07
C LYS A 38 11.95 -3.96 -0.39
N LEU A 39 11.14 -3.66 0.63
CA LEU A 39 9.69 -3.50 0.53
C LEU A 39 9.27 -2.06 0.77
N LEU A 40 8.46 -1.52 -0.14
CA LEU A 40 7.75 -0.25 0.01
C LEU A 40 6.27 -0.49 0.30
N ASP A 41 5.78 0.08 1.39
CA ASP A 41 4.36 0.24 1.73
C ASP A 41 3.88 1.59 1.19
N LEU A 42 3.18 1.58 0.06
CA LEU A 42 2.72 2.77 -0.66
C LEU A 42 1.29 3.10 -0.24
N GLY A 43 1.08 4.27 0.36
CA GLY A 43 -0.17 4.61 1.03
C GLY A 43 -0.26 3.96 2.42
N CYS A 44 0.81 4.09 3.20
CA CYS A 44 1.03 3.29 4.41
C CYS A 44 0.02 3.51 5.54
N GLY A 45 -0.69 4.65 5.59
CA GLY A 45 -1.63 4.96 6.66
C GLY A 45 -1.03 4.76 8.05
N SER A 46 -1.63 3.85 8.84
CA SER A 46 -1.13 3.47 10.17
C SER A 46 0.06 2.49 10.14
N GLY A 47 0.43 1.97 8.96
CA GLY A 47 1.52 1.02 8.75
C GLY A 47 1.12 -0.45 8.91
N VAL A 48 -0.16 -0.77 9.02
CA VAL A 48 -0.61 -2.15 9.33
C VAL A 48 -0.14 -3.16 8.29
N VAL A 49 -0.18 -2.82 6.99
CA VAL A 49 0.22 -3.72 5.90
C VAL A 49 1.73 -3.94 5.94
N GLY A 50 2.52 -2.87 5.95
CA GLY A 50 3.98 -2.94 6.01
C GLY A 50 4.49 -3.66 7.23
N PHE A 51 3.97 -3.36 8.43
CA PHE A 51 4.38 -4.06 9.66
C PHE A 51 4.03 -5.54 9.64
N ALA A 52 2.83 -5.90 9.20
CA ALA A 52 2.44 -7.30 9.08
C ALA A 52 3.38 -8.06 8.15
N LEU A 53 3.70 -7.50 6.99
CA LEU A 53 4.63 -8.12 6.03
C LEU A 53 6.06 -8.19 6.58
N HIS A 54 6.52 -7.18 7.31
CA HIS A 54 7.82 -7.23 7.98
C HIS A 54 7.87 -8.33 9.05
N ILE A 55 6.85 -8.43 9.92
CA ILE A 55 6.74 -9.47 10.95
C ILE A 55 6.66 -10.87 10.34
N LEU A 56 6.02 -11.01 9.18
CA LEU A 56 5.96 -12.26 8.40
C LEU A 56 7.26 -12.58 7.66
N GLY A 57 8.31 -11.75 7.81
CA GLY A 57 9.61 -11.96 7.19
C GLY A 57 9.61 -11.74 5.67
N LYS A 58 8.76 -10.84 5.17
CA LYS A 58 8.68 -10.50 3.75
C LYS A 58 9.50 -9.25 3.38
N ALA A 59 9.79 -8.40 4.36
CA ALA A 59 10.68 -7.25 4.20
C ALA A 59 12.09 -7.58 4.72
N GLU A 60 13.12 -7.14 3.99
CA GLU A 60 14.52 -7.22 4.40
C GLU A 60 15.00 -5.85 4.89
N GLY A 61 15.60 -5.82 6.07
CA GLY A 61 16.12 -4.58 6.66
C GLY A 61 15.02 -3.63 7.11
N SER A 62 15.08 -2.37 6.69
CA SER A 62 14.07 -1.37 7.01
C SER A 62 12.83 -1.51 6.14
N LEU A 63 11.66 -1.28 6.74
CA LEU A 63 10.43 -1.04 6.01
C LEU A 63 10.49 0.36 5.39
N TYR A 64 10.26 0.49 4.10
CA TYR A 64 10.06 1.78 3.43
C TYR A 64 8.56 2.06 3.37
N ALA A 65 8.17 3.31 3.64
CA ALA A 65 6.76 3.67 3.70
C ALA A 65 6.53 5.09 3.23
N SER A 66 5.45 5.33 2.49
CA SER A 66 5.05 6.70 2.13
C SER A 66 3.54 6.86 2.17
N ASP A 67 3.11 8.08 2.43
CA ASP A 67 1.71 8.49 2.41
C ASP A 67 1.63 9.96 2.00
N LEU A 68 0.52 10.35 1.37
CA LEU A 68 0.24 11.76 1.08
C LEU A 68 0.08 12.58 2.36
N SER A 69 -0.44 11.95 3.43
CA SER A 69 -0.64 12.56 4.74
C SER A 69 0.64 12.55 5.56
N ASN A 70 1.11 13.74 5.97
CA ASN A 70 2.21 13.85 6.92
C ASN A 70 1.86 13.22 8.28
N ASP A 71 0.60 13.25 8.69
CA ASP A 71 0.15 12.64 9.94
C ASP A 71 0.28 11.10 9.88
N ALA A 72 0.04 10.50 8.72
CA ALA A 72 0.24 9.07 8.50
C ALA A 72 1.72 8.69 8.62
N THR A 73 2.62 9.48 8.01
CA THR A 73 4.07 9.21 8.10
C THR A 73 4.63 9.40 9.52
N LEU A 74 4.09 10.32 10.29
CA LEU A 74 4.44 10.46 11.71
C LEU A 74 3.88 9.31 12.56
N LEU A 75 2.65 8.88 12.29
CA LEU A 75 2.03 7.78 13.00
C LEU A 75 2.75 6.45 12.75
N ILE A 76 3.16 6.16 11.51
CA ILE A 76 3.92 4.94 11.22
C ILE A 76 5.28 4.94 11.92
N GLU A 77 5.96 6.09 12.04
CA GLU A 77 7.21 6.20 12.80
C GLU A 77 7.01 5.90 14.30
N GLU A 78 5.91 6.40 14.88
CA GLU A 78 5.57 6.13 16.27
C GLU A 78 5.27 4.64 16.47
N ASN A 79 4.44 4.04 15.62
CA ASN A 79 4.11 2.62 15.66
C ASN A 79 5.36 1.74 15.46
N ALA A 80 6.22 2.11 14.51
CA ALA A 80 7.47 1.41 14.24
C ALA A 80 8.40 1.36 15.46
N LYS A 81 8.50 2.48 16.19
CA LYS A 81 9.28 2.58 17.43
C LYS A 81 8.74 1.64 18.50
N ASP A 82 7.41 1.58 18.67
CA ASP A 82 6.78 0.72 19.67
C ASP A 82 6.94 -0.76 19.32
N LEU A 83 6.92 -1.10 18.03
CA LEU A 83 7.14 -2.47 17.52
C LEU A 83 8.62 -2.87 17.42
N GLY A 84 9.55 -1.92 17.52
CA GLY A 84 10.97 -2.18 17.30
C GLY A 84 11.33 -2.51 15.85
N ILE A 85 10.52 -2.05 14.88
CA ILE A 85 10.73 -2.25 13.44
C ILE A 85 11.43 -1.02 12.86
N PRO A 86 12.57 -1.16 12.16
CA PRO A 86 13.20 -0.03 11.50
C PRO A 86 12.34 0.42 10.32
N VAL A 87 11.97 1.71 10.27
CA VAL A 87 11.18 2.30 9.19
C VAL A 87 11.90 3.51 8.59
N ILE A 88 11.75 3.70 7.29
CA ILE A 88 12.12 4.91 6.56
C ILE A 88 10.82 5.43 5.93
N SER A 89 10.22 6.44 6.56
CA SER A 89 8.97 7.03 6.09
C SER A 89 9.21 8.37 5.40
N ARG A 90 8.41 8.68 4.39
CA ARG A 90 8.47 9.96 3.66
C ARG A 90 7.07 10.40 3.26
N PRO A 91 6.67 11.65 3.54
CA PRO A 91 5.42 12.19 3.02
C PRO A 91 5.57 12.57 1.53
N GLY A 92 4.51 12.34 0.75
CA GLY A 92 4.43 12.72 -0.65
C GLY A 92 3.47 11.86 -1.46
N SER A 93 3.20 12.26 -2.70
CA SER A 93 2.29 11.54 -3.57
C SER A 93 3.01 10.39 -4.27
N ILE A 94 2.46 9.22 -4.18
CA ILE A 94 2.87 8.01 -4.91
C ILE A 94 4.41 7.81 -4.83
N PHE A 95 5.16 8.03 -5.92
CA PHE A 95 6.61 7.83 -5.96
C PHE A 95 7.44 9.11 -5.84
N GLU A 96 6.84 10.28 -5.67
CA GLU A 96 7.59 11.54 -5.48
C GLU A 96 8.68 11.44 -4.40
N PRO A 97 8.43 10.79 -3.24
CA PRO A 97 9.46 10.67 -2.22
C PRO A 97 10.60 9.71 -2.58
N TRP A 98 10.47 8.93 -3.66
CA TRP A 98 11.32 7.80 -4.00
C TRP A 98 12.04 7.93 -5.36
N GLU A 99 12.25 9.15 -5.89
CA GLU A 99 12.77 9.41 -7.25
C GLU A 99 13.99 8.58 -7.66
N ASN A 100 14.88 8.23 -6.72
CA ASN A 100 16.12 7.50 -7.00
C ASN A 100 16.18 6.15 -6.27
N GLU A 101 15.04 5.63 -5.86
CA GLU A 101 14.93 4.38 -5.13
C GLU A 101 14.22 3.32 -5.96
N SER A 102 14.68 2.08 -5.83
CA SER A 102 13.99 0.92 -6.37
C SER A 102 13.81 -0.16 -5.31
N PHE A 103 12.81 -1.01 -5.50
CA PHE A 103 12.31 -1.96 -4.54
C PHE A 103 12.12 -3.33 -5.17
N ASP A 104 12.25 -4.38 -4.37
CA ASP A 104 11.91 -5.75 -4.78
C ASP A 104 10.39 -5.95 -4.73
N TYR A 105 9.75 -5.29 -3.78
CA TYR A 105 8.29 -5.32 -3.62
C TYR A 105 7.74 -3.92 -3.34
N ILE A 106 6.74 -3.54 -4.12
CA ILE A 106 5.90 -2.37 -3.85
C ILE A 106 4.52 -2.91 -3.56
N VAL A 107 4.01 -2.66 -2.36
CA VAL A 107 2.66 -3.02 -1.94
C VAL A 107 1.86 -1.75 -1.81
N ASP A 108 0.77 -1.67 -2.54
CA ASP A 108 -0.08 -0.49 -2.61
C ASP A 108 -1.39 -0.74 -1.86
N ASP A 109 -1.70 0.12 -0.90
CA ASP A 109 -2.99 0.21 -0.22
C ASP A 109 -3.55 1.66 -0.29
N ILE A 110 -3.20 2.38 -1.38
CA ILE A 110 -3.76 3.72 -1.62
C ILE A 110 -5.25 3.66 -1.92
N SER A 111 -5.93 4.81 -1.79
CA SER A 111 -7.36 4.88 -2.11
C SER A 111 -7.63 4.51 -3.57
N GLY A 112 -8.47 3.51 -3.77
CA GLY A 112 -8.97 3.04 -5.05
C GLY A 112 -10.50 3.03 -5.10
N VAL A 113 -11.16 4.08 -4.59
CA VAL A 113 -12.62 4.20 -4.50
C VAL A 113 -13.06 5.48 -5.21
N ALA A 114 -14.10 5.41 -6.02
CA ALA A 114 -14.69 6.58 -6.68
C ALA A 114 -15.03 7.67 -5.64
N GLU A 115 -14.68 8.93 -5.91
CA GLU A 115 -14.82 10.03 -4.95
C GLU A 115 -16.24 10.18 -4.42
N GLN A 116 -17.26 10.03 -5.28
CA GLN A 116 -18.66 10.09 -4.87
C GLN A 116 -19.04 8.97 -3.88
N VAL A 117 -18.41 7.80 -3.98
CA VAL A 117 -18.60 6.71 -3.01
C VAL A 117 -17.86 7.02 -1.72
N ALA A 118 -16.67 7.58 -1.82
CA ALA A 118 -15.90 7.99 -0.64
C ALA A 118 -16.62 9.06 0.19
N GLU A 119 -17.26 10.05 -0.45
CA GLU A 119 -18.02 11.13 0.22
C GLU A 119 -19.12 10.62 1.13
N ILE A 120 -19.79 9.52 0.77
CA ILE A 120 -20.89 8.94 1.54
C ILE A 120 -20.45 7.76 2.43
N SER A 121 -19.20 7.34 2.31
CA SER A 121 -18.68 6.19 3.04
C SER A 121 -18.17 6.59 4.43
N PRO A 122 -18.55 5.89 5.50
CA PRO A 122 -18.00 6.13 6.81
C PRO A 122 -16.50 5.83 6.94
N TRP A 123 -15.92 5.07 6.00
CA TRP A 123 -14.49 4.73 5.98
C TRP A 123 -13.60 5.92 5.67
N PHE A 124 -14.10 6.90 4.88
CA PHE A 124 -13.36 8.10 4.48
C PHE A 124 -13.72 9.32 5.34
N ASN A 125 -14.39 9.12 6.50
CA ASN A 125 -14.72 10.22 7.39
C ASN A 125 -13.44 10.93 7.84
N LYS A 126 -13.30 12.20 7.39
CA LYS A 126 -12.13 13.07 7.64
C LYS A 126 -10.82 12.66 6.94
N THR A 127 -10.83 11.65 6.07
CA THR A 127 -9.70 11.34 5.21
C THR A 127 -9.98 11.77 3.77
N SER A 128 -8.95 12.24 3.07
CA SER A 128 -9.08 12.64 1.67
C SER A 128 -9.05 11.42 0.77
N CYS A 129 -10.03 11.31 -0.12
CA CYS A 129 -9.98 10.42 -1.28
C CYS A 129 -9.75 11.29 -2.52
N ARG A 130 -8.69 11.02 -3.29
CA ARG A 130 -8.34 11.76 -4.51
C ARG A 130 -8.23 10.82 -5.71
N SER A 131 -9.03 9.78 -5.73
CA SER A 131 -8.97 8.73 -6.75
C SER A 131 -9.77 9.04 -8.02
N GLY A 132 -10.36 10.24 -8.12
CA GLY A 132 -11.16 10.68 -9.26
C GLY A 132 -12.58 10.13 -9.29
N GLU A 133 -13.33 10.47 -10.35
CA GLU A 133 -14.75 10.10 -10.48
C GLU A 133 -14.97 8.59 -10.53
N ASP A 134 -14.04 7.84 -11.13
CA ASP A 134 -14.10 6.39 -11.32
C ASP A 134 -13.20 5.59 -10.34
N GLY A 135 -12.51 6.28 -9.43
CA GLY A 135 -11.66 5.68 -8.42
C GLY A 135 -10.32 5.17 -8.95
N THR A 136 -9.86 5.64 -10.11
CA THR A 136 -8.68 5.07 -10.78
C THR A 136 -7.46 5.99 -10.87
N ASP A 137 -7.61 7.29 -10.62
CA ASP A 137 -6.56 8.26 -10.91
C ASP A 137 -5.23 7.91 -10.22
N LEU A 138 -5.25 7.66 -8.92
CA LEU A 138 -4.04 7.34 -8.16
C LEU A 138 -3.43 5.98 -8.54
N ILE A 139 -4.25 4.95 -8.67
CA ILE A 139 -3.74 3.60 -8.98
C ILE A 139 -3.22 3.51 -10.41
N VAL A 140 -3.85 4.17 -11.38
CA VAL A 140 -3.34 4.21 -12.77
C VAL A 140 -2.03 4.98 -12.85
N GLU A 141 -1.89 6.07 -12.09
CA GLU A 141 -0.62 6.79 -11.96
C GLU A 141 0.45 5.91 -11.33
N ALA A 142 0.13 5.21 -10.24
CA ALA A 142 1.05 4.28 -9.58
C ALA A 142 1.49 3.15 -10.52
N ILE A 143 0.55 2.51 -11.23
CA ILE A 143 0.83 1.46 -12.22
C ILE A 143 1.80 1.97 -13.29
N SER A 144 1.56 3.16 -13.82
CA SER A 144 2.36 3.72 -14.92
C SER A 144 3.79 4.06 -14.50
N ASN A 145 4.00 4.43 -13.24
CA ASN A 145 5.30 4.83 -12.72
C ASN A 145 6.06 3.70 -12.00
N ALA A 146 5.37 2.65 -11.53
CA ALA A 146 6.00 1.57 -10.77
C ALA A 146 7.20 0.90 -11.47
N PRO A 147 7.25 0.70 -12.82
CA PRO A 147 8.37 0.02 -13.47
C PRO A 147 9.74 0.64 -13.21
N VAL A 148 9.84 1.97 -13.07
CA VAL A 148 11.12 2.64 -12.81
C VAL A 148 11.57 2.57 -11.35
N HIS A 149 10.66 2.15 -10.48
CA HIS A 149 10.88 1.95 -9.04
C HIS A 149 10.98 0.46 -8.64
N LEU A 150 10.97 -0.46 -9.61
CA LEU A 150 11.16 -1.88 -9.36
C LEU A 150 12.58 -2.32 -9.72
N ASN A 151 13.16 -3.16 -8.85
CA ASN A 151 14.36 -3.91 -9.17
C ASN A 151 14.08 -4.96 -10.25
N GLU A 152 15.11 -5.58 -10.82
CA GLU A 152 14.95 -6.74 -11.70
C GLU A 152 14.15 -7.83 -10.98
N ASP A 153 13.13 -8.38 -11.65
CA ASP A 153 12.16 -9.33 -11.07
C ASP A 153 11.29 -8.78 -9.91
N GLY A 154 11.34 -7.47 -9.64
CA GLY A 154 10.51 -6.82 -8.64
C GLY A 154 9.01 -6.92 -8.97
N LYS A 155 8.18 -6.85 -7.93
CA LYS A 155 6.73 -6.98 -8.06
C LYS A 155 6.01 -5.76 -7.51
N PHE A 156 5.02 -5.29 -8.26
CA PHE A 156 4.03 -4.32 -7.79
C PHE A 156 2.72 -5.06 -7.48
N LEU A 157 2.27 -4.98 -6.23
CA LEU A 157 1.09 -5.67 -5.72
C LEU A 157 0.08 -4.62 -5.24
N PHE A 158 -1.11 -4.67 -5.78
CA PHE A 158 -2.16 -3.69 -5.50
C PHE A 158 -3.55 -4.33 -5.51
N PRO A 159 -4.51 -3.80 -4.73
CA PRO A 159 -5.89 -4.23 -4.75
C PRO A 159 -6.63 -3.65 -5.96
N VAL A 160 -7.62 -4.37 -6.45
CA VAL A 160 -8.60 -3.87 -7.42
C VAL A 160 -9.98 -3.99 -6.77
N LEU A 161 -10.54 -2.85 -6.41
CA LEU A 161 -11.80 -2.78 -5.67
C LEU A 161 -12.98 -2.62 -6.64
N SER A 162 -14.09 -3.30 -6.36
CA SER A 162 -15.34 -3.17 -7.13
C SER A 162 -16.02 -1.80 -7.03
N LEU A 163 -15.47 -0.89 -6.23
CA LEU A 163 -15.92 0.50 -6.05
C LEU A 163 -15.18 1.47 -6.97
N SER A 164 -14.41 0.95 -7.92
CA SER A 164 -13.69 1.68 -8.96
C SER A 164 -13.91 1.05 -10.34
N ASP A 165 -13.44 1.71 -11.40
CA ASP A 165 -13.41 1.12 -12.74
C ASP A 165 -12.30 0.04 -12.83
N THR A 166 -12.70 -1.19 -12.53
CA THR A 166 -11.79 -2.36 -12.49
C THR A 166 -11.21 -2.71 -13.86
N GLU A 167 -11.96 -2.48 -14.95
CA GLU A 167 -11.51 -2.77 -16.32
C GLU A 167 -10.34 -1.83 -16.67
N LYS A 168 -10.50 -0.54 -16.43
CA LYS A 168 -9.47 0.47 -16.69
C LYS A 168 -8.18 0.19 -15.90
N ILE A 169 -8.28 -0.23 -14.62
CA ILE A 169 -7.11 -0.60 -13.81
C ILE A 169 -6.39 -1.81 -14.42
N VAL A 170 -7.13 -2.87 -14.77
CA VAL A 170 -6.56 -4.09 -15.36
C VAL A 170 -5.96 -3.83 -16.74
N GLU A 171 -6.58 -3.00 -17.58
CA GLU A 171 -6.04 -2.59 -18.87
C GLU A 171 -4.74 -1.80 -18.71
N SER A 172 -4.70 -0.85 -17.77
CA SER A 172 -3.49 -0.09 -17.46
C SER A 172 -2.34 -1.02 -17.02
N ALA A 173 -2.62 -1.97 -16.13
CA ALA A 173 -1.62 -2.93 -15.68
C ALA A 173 -1.10 -3.81 -16.83
N ASN A 174 -1.99 -4.36 -17.66
CA ASN A 174 -1.61 -5.19 -18.81
C ASN A 174 -0.82 -4.43 -19.88
N SER A 175 -1.03 -3.11 -19.98
CA SER A 175 -0.29 -2.26 -20.92
C SER A 175 1.09 -1.88 -20.40
N THR A 176 1.28 -1.91 -19.08
CA THR A 176 2.51 -1.45 -18.41
C THR A 176 3.46 -2.61 -18.11
N PHE A 177 2.95 -3.74 -17.63
CA PHE A 177 3.74 -4.88 -17.18
C PHE A 177 3.71 -6.04 -18.16
N LEU A 178 4.84 -6.74 -18.30
CA LEU A 178 4.96 -7.95 -19.13
C LEU A 178 4.09 -9.10 -18.63
N LYS A 179 3.81 -9.14 -17.32
CA LYS A 179 3.00 -10.19 -16.70
C LYS A 179 2.13 -9.60 -15.61
N VAL A 180 0.84 -9.79 -15.71
CA VAL A 180 -0.16 -9.46 -14.69
C VAL A 180 -0.83 -10.74 -14.22
N THR A 181 -1.00 -10.90 -12.92
CA THR A 181 -1.58 -12.11 -12.33
C THR A 181 -2.54 -11.74 -11.19
N LYS A 182 -3.75 -12.23 -11.24
CA LYS A 182 -4.68 -12.14 -10.11
C LYS A 182 -4.28 -13.16 -9.04
N ILE A 183 -4.06 -12.71 -7.80
CA ILE A 183 -3.56 -13.52 -6.69
C ILE A 183 -4.53 -13.65 -5.50
N GLY A 184 -5.66 -12.97 -5.54
CA GLY A 184 -6.70 -13.00 -4.49
C GLY A 184 -8.10 -12.84 -5.08
N HIS A 185 -9.12 -12.87 -4.23
CA HIS A 185 -10.54 -12.71 -4.60
C HIS A 185 -11.15 -11.50 -3.90
#